data_e31546d8f0c1f5e7670cb763377944e4
#
_entry.id   e31546d8f0c1f5e7670cb763377944e4
#
_cell.length_a   1.000
_cell.length_b   1.000
_cell.length_c   1.000
_cell.angle_alpha   90.00
_cell.angle_beta   90.00
_cell.angle_gamma   90.00
#
_symmetry.space_group_name_H-M   'P 1'
#
loop_
_entity.id
_entity.type
_entity.pdbx_description
1 polymer ?
#
loop_
_entity_poly.entity_id
_entity_poly.type
_entity_poly.pdbx_seq_one_letter_code
_entity_poly.pdbx_strand_id
1 'polypeptide(L)'
;VQGEQHTYVNRDEVDVRGTYNLAVADRVLSLEVTGELSKPKAKVIIDSTDYKVDFAPDGRSVSLGMQLDTLGLDGWWRLSGNVWMDSRIWEGRGQRSDGTWVEWSAIRQSEPEEESFAYQAQPDSVQGEIMYPFVAYGNVERPAQRAVWFEGATVWTCEASGKLEQAD
;
A
#
# COMPACT_ATOMS: atom_id res chain seq x y z
N VAL A 1 29.31 10.03 -5.19
CA VAL A 1 28.51 9.04 -4.46
C VAL A 1 27.06 9.44 -4.68
N GLN A 2 26.34 8.72 -5.55
CA GLN A 2 24.90 8.89 -5.70
C GLN A 2 24.26 8.01 -4.64
N GLY A 3 23.68 8.63 -3.63
CA GLY A 3 22.87 7.93 -2.65
C GLY A 3 21.56 7.48 -3.30
N GLU A 4 21.19 6.22 -3.17
CA GLU A 4 19.83 5.77 -3.51
C GLU A 4 18.85 6.44 -2.56
N GLN A 5 17.80 7.00 -3.15
CA GLN A 5 16.71 7.59 -2.38
C GLN A 5 15.88 6.46 -1.76
N HIS A 6 16.10 6.18 -0.48
CA HIS A 6 15.21 5.30 0.27
C HIS A 6 13.93 6.06 0.59
N THR A 7 12.85 5.67 -0.06
CA THR A 7 11.52 6.12 0.31
C THR A 7 11.13 5.42 1.61
N TYR A 8 11.09 6.16 2.71
CA TYR A 8 10.51 5.66 3.95
C TYR A 8 9.01 5.45 3.70
N VAL A 9 8.55 4.22 3.74
CA VAL A 9 7.12 3.93 3.84
C VAL A 9 6.70 4.47 5.21
N ASN A 10 5.83 5.48 5.20
CA ASN A 10 5.31 6.07 6.42
C ASN A 10 4.53 4.98 7.18
N ARG A 11 5.01 4.55 8.34
CA ARG A 11 4.37 3.50 9.14
C ARG A 11 2.97 3.87 9.64
N ASP A 12 2.60 5.13 9.50
CA ASP A 12 1.29 5.66 9.89
C ASP A 12 0.30 5.71 8.71
N GLU A 13 0.64 5.13 7.57
CA GLU A 13 -0.23 5.07 6.41
C GLU A 13 -1.35 4.06 6.66
N VAL A 14 -2.54 4.59 6.89
CA VAL A 14 -3.74 3.78 7.18
C VAL A 14 -4.42 3.43 5.85
N ASP A 15 -4.77 2.16 5.67
CA ASP A 15 -5.55 1.75 4.49
C ASP A 15 -6.99 2.27 4.58
N VAL A 16 -7.24 3.30 3.79
CA VAL A 16 -8.54 3.99 3.72
C VAL A 16 -9.45 3.44 2.63
N ARG A 17 -9.05 2.41 1.90
CA ARG A 17 -9.87 1.81 0.84
C ARG A 17 -11.04 1.04 1.41
N GLY A 18 -12.11 0.94 0.65
CA GLY A 18 -13.33 0.22 1.01
C GLY A 18 -14.58 1.03 0.73
N THR A 19 -15.71 0.49 1.16
CA THR A 19 -17.02 1.15 1.04
C THR A 19 -17.44 1.70 2.39
N TYR A 20 -17.93 2.92 2.40
CA TYR A 20 -18.31 3.66 3.60
C TYR A 20 -19.73 4.24 3.47
N ASN A 21 -20.44 4.27 4.58
CA ASN A 21 -21.63 5.10 4.72
C ASN A 21 -21.19 6.50 5.18
N LEU A 22 -21.22 7.46 4.27
CA LEU A 22 -20.91 8.85 4.53
C LEU A 22 -22.17 9.60 4.97
N ALA A 23 -22.25 9.90 6.25
CA ALA A 23 -23.30 10.75 6.80
C ALA A 23 -22.84 12.21 6.74
N VAL A 24 -23.55 13.03 6.00
CA VAL A 24 -23.30 14.47 5.85
C VAL A 24 -24.62 15.23 5.82
N ALA A 25 -24.75 16.24 6.65
CA ALA A 25 -26.03 16.91 6.93
C ALA A 25 -27.09 15.86 7.34
N ASP A 26 -28.26 15.84 6.72
CA ASP A 26 -29.34 14.90 7.00
C ASP A 26 -29.36 13.70 6.04
N ARG A 27 -28.25 13.41 5.36
CA ARG A 27 -28.16 12.37 4.33
C ARG A 27 -27.07 11.36 4.63
N VAL A 28 -27.30 10.13 4.19
CA VAL A 28 -26.30 9.07 4.17
C VAL A 28 -26.06 8.70 2.71
N LEU A 29 -24.81 8.80 2.30
CA LEU A 29 -24.36 8.55 0.93
C LEU A 29 -23.41 7.34 0.94
N SER A 30 -23.34 6.60 -0.15
CA SER A 30 -22.35 5.57 -0.31
C SER A 30 -21.06 6.18 -0.86
N LEU A 31 -19.97 6.08 -0.07
CA LEU A 31 -18.62 6.51 -0.47
C LEU A 31 -17.79 5.27 -0.74
N GLU A 32 -17.26 5.16 -1.94
CA GLU A 32 -16.38 4.06 -2.32
C GLU A 32 -14.96 4.59 -2.55
N VAL A 33 -13.99 3.99 -1.89
CA VAL A 33 -12.56 4.31 -2.02
C VAL A 33 -11.82 3.12 -2.57
N THR A 34 -11.22 3.28 -3.75
CA THR A 34 -10.54 2.25 -4.52
C THR A 34 -9.16 2.71 -4.97
N GLY A 35 -8.45 1.86 -5.71
CA GLY A 35 -7.14 2.17 -6.28
C GLY A 35 -5.98 1.71 -5.43
N GLU A 36 -4.80 2.23 -5.72
CA GLU A 36 -3.58 1.89 -4.99
C GLU A 36 -3.54 2.59 -3.63
N LEU A 37 -2.92 1.95 -2.64
CA LEU A 37 -2.76 2.50 -1.29
C LEU A 37 -2.11 3.89 -1.32
N SER A 38 -1.11 4.09 -2.18
CA SER A 38 -0.39 5.35 -2.35
C SER A 38 -1.17 6.44 -3.10
N LYS A 39 -2.21 6.05 -3.86
CA LYS A 39 -3.03 6.96 -4.66
C LYS A 39 -4.49 6.49 -4.71
N PRO A 40 -5.17 6.45 -3.58
CA PRO A 40 -6.56 6.04 -3.55
C PRO A 40 -7.44 7.06 -4.27
N LYS A 41 -8.51 6.57 -4.85
CA LYS A 41 -9.53 7.38 -5.53
C LYS A 41 -10.86 7.17 -4.84
N ALA A 42 -11.64 8.21 -4.73
CA ALA A 42 -12.95 8.13 -4.11
C ALA A 42 -14.05 8.58 -5.06
N LYS A 43 -15.20 7.96 -4.91
CA LYS A 43 -16.44 8.35 -5.54
C LYS A 43 -17.61 8.23 -4.56
N VAL A 44 -18.60 9.08 -4.72
CA VAL A 44 -19.87 8.97 -3.99
C VAL A 44 -20.91 8.47 -4.97
N ILE A 45 -21.69 7.49 -4.54
CA ILE A 45 -22.75 6.88 -5.33
C ILE A 45 -24.09 7.36 -4.81
N ILE A 46 -24.89 7.99 -5.67
CA ILE A 46 -26.22 8.49 -5.38
C ILE A 46 -27.16 8.02 -6.49
N ASP A 47 -28.21 7.29 -6.15
CA ASP A 47 -29.21 6.79 -7.11
C ASP A 47 -28.57 6.10 -8.34
N SER A 48 -27.53 5.29 -8.10
CA SER A 48 -26.74 4.61 -9.15
C SER A 48 -25.90 5.53 -10.05
N THR A 49 -25.74 6.79 -9.66
CA THR A 49 -24.88 7.76 -10.37
C THR A 49 -23.60 7.97 -9.55
N ASP A 50 -22.47 7.89 -10.23
CA ASP A 50 -21.15 8.09 -9.64
C ASP A 50 -20.76 9.57 -9.68
N TYR A 51 -20.50 10.15 -8.53
CA TYR A 51 -19.94 11.48 -8.37
C TYR A 51 -18.49 11.38 -7.94
N LYS A 52 -17.62 11.98 -8.73
CA LYS A 52 -16.18 12.01 -8.42
C LYS A 52 -15.93 12.84 -7.18
N VAL A 53 -15.08 12.32 -6.30
CA VAL A 53 -14.59 12.98 -5.09
C VAL A 53 -13.11 13.28 -5.26
N ASP A 54 -12.71 14.52 -5.03
CA ASP A 54 -11.30 14.88 -4.87
C ASP A 54 -10.87 14.42 -3.47
N PHE A 55 -10.16 13.33 -3.41
CA PHE A 55 -9.79 12.65 -2.19
C PHE A 55 -8.28 12.77 -1.93
N ALA A 56 -7.93 13.28 -0.76
CA ALA A 56 -6.54 13.41 -0.33
C ALA A 56 -6.39 12.90 1.10
N PRO A 57 -5.93 11.66 1.27
CA PRO A 57 -5.50 11.16 2.57
C PRO A 57 -4.08 11.65 2.91
N ASP A 58 -3.84 11.95 4.17
CA ASP A 58 -2.53 12.31 4.70
C ASP A 58 -2.37 11.72 6.12
N GLY A 59 -1.72 10.58 6.19
CA GLY A 59 -1.61 9.81 7.42
C GLY A 59 -2.98 9.43 7.99
N ARG A 60 -3.34 10.03 9.12
CA ARG A 60 -4.66 9.85 9.75
C ARG A 60 -5.66 10.95 9.43
N SER A 61 -5.32 11.87 8.55
CA SER A 61 -6.23 12.93 8.11
C SER A 61 -6.77 12.60 6.72
N VAL A 62 -8.00 12.98 6.47
CA VAL A 62 -8.63 12.85 5.15
C VAL A 62 -9.30 14.14 4.75
N SER A 63 -9.19 14.45 3.46
CA SER A 63 -9.90 15.57 2.83
C SER A 63 -10.74 15.06 1.68
N LEU A 64 -12.00 15.49 1.60
CA LEU A 64 -12.93 15.15 0.53
C LEU A 64 -13.48 16.43 -0.07
N GLY A 65 -13.26 16.61 -1.36
CA GLY A 65 -13.87 17.67 -2.15
C GLY A 65 -14.86 17.08 -3.14
N MET A 66 -16.11 17.51 -3.11
CA MET A 66 -17.14 17.00 -4.01
C MET A 66 -18.07 18.10 -4.45
N GLN A 67 -18.51 18.00 -5.68
CA GLN A 67 -19.58 18.84 -6.22
C GLN A 67 -20.79 17.95 -6.44
N LEU A 68 -21.85 18.28 -5.76
CA LEU A 68 -23.14 17.60 -5.86
C LEU A 68 -24.17 18.57 -6.40
N ASP A 69 -25.11 18.06 -7.18
CA ASP A 69 -26.21 18.82 -7.78
C ASP A 69 -27.53 18.07 -7.69
N THR A 70 -27.67 17.29 -6.63
CA THR A 70 -28.80 16.41 -6.38
C THR A 70 -29.15 16.29 -4.91
N LEU A 71 -30.36 15.87 -4.60
CA LEU A 71 -30.88 15.60 -3.25
C LEU A 71 -30.85 16.79 -2.27
N GLY A 72 -30.79 18.04 -2.79
CA GLY A 72 -30.65 19.24 -1.94
C GLY A 72 -29.26 19.40 -1.34
N LEU A 73 -28.26 18.68 -1.87
CA LEU A 73 -26.86 18.80 -1.54
C LEU A 73 -26.09 19.64 -2.55
N ASP A 74 -26.80 20.53 -3.27
CA ASP A 74 -26.24 21.28 -4.38
C ASP A 74 -25.05 22.15 -3.98
N GLY A 75 -24.05 22.16 -4.86
CA GLY A 75 -22.85 22.97 -4.72
C GLY A 75 -21.62 22.20 -4.29
N TRP A 76 -20.58 22.94 -3.95
CA TRP A 76 -19.31 22.39 -3.49
C TRP A 76 -19.34 22.08 -2.00
N TRP A 77 -18.80 20.90 -1.68
CA TRP A 77 -18.58 20.45 -0.33
C TRP A 77 -17.09 20.20 -0.10
N ARG A 78 -16.55 20.74 0.96
CA ARG A 78 -15.18 20.49 1.39
C ARG A 78 -15.23 19.94 2.81
N LEU A 79 -14.89 18.67 2.93
CA LEU A 79 -14.93 17.96 4.19
C LEU A 79 -13.48 17.64 4.61
N SER A 80 -13.17 17.84 5.88
CA SER A 80 -11.89 17.46 6.47
C SER A 80 -12.14 16.74 7.76
N GLY A 81 -11.36 15.72 8.04
CA GLY A 81 -11.55 14.91 9.24
C GLY A 81 -10.39 13.97 9.53
N ASN A 82 -10.59 13.17 10.56
CA ASN A 82 -9.61 12.20 11.01
C ASN A 82 -10.14 10.77 10.87
N VAL A 83 -9.22 9.86 10.68
CA VAL A 83 -9.46 8.42 10.58
C VAL A 83 -9.18 7.77 11.91
N TRP A 84 -10.15 7.03 12.43
CA TRP A 84 -10.09 6.33 13.70
C TRP A 84 -10.26 4.81 13.52
N MET A 85 -9.86 4.04 14.51
CA MET A 85 -10.07 2.59 14.57
C MET A 85 -9.68 1.86 13.29
N ASP A 86 -8.42 1.99 12.88
CA ASP A 86 -7.88 1.34 11.69
C ASP A 86 -8.74 1.57 10.43
N SER A 87 -9.07 2.84 10.19
CA SER A 87 -9.90 3.32 9.09
C SER A 87 -11.39 2.94 9.10
N ARG A 88 -11.90 2.39 10.17
CA ARG A 88 -13.32 2.02 10.25
C ARG A 88 -14.26 3.21 10.42
N ILE A 89 -13.79 4.26 11.09
CA ILE A 89 -14.60 5.45 11.36
C ILE A 89 -13.80 6.69 10.96
N TRP A 90 -14.42 7.54 10.17
CA TRP A 90 -13.93 8.87 9.86
C TRP A 90 -14.92 9.88 10.38
N GLU A 91 -14.44 10.96 10.92
CA GLU A 91 -15.29 12.04 11.41
C GLU A 91 -14.58 13.38 11.31
N GLY A 92 -15.37 14.41 11.12
CA GLY A 92 -14.81 15.76 11.01
C GLY A 92 -15.85 16.81 10.71
N ARG A 93 -15.35 17.92 10.19
CA ARG A 93 -16.16 19.06 9.80
C ARG A 93 -15.92 19.42 8.36
N GLY A 94 -16.92 20.03 7.76
CA GLY A 94 -16.84 20.50 6.40
C GLY A 94 -17.56 21.81 6.21
N GLN A 95 -17.40 22.37 5.02
CA GLN A 95 -18.05 23.59 4.63
C GLN A 95 -18.68 23.44 3.27
N ARG A 96 -19.88 23.95 3.13
CA ARG A 96 -20.59 24.09 1.87
C ARG A 96 -20.15 25.35 1.14
N SER A 97 -20.51 25.45 -0.16
CA SER A 97 -20.25 26.63 -0.98
C SER A 97 -20.89 27.91 -0.45
N ASP A 98 -21.98 27.81 0.31
CA ASP A 98 -22.65 28.93 0.97
C ASP A 98 -21.97 29.36 2.28
N GLY A 99 -20.88 28.71 2.67
CA GLY A 99 -20.13 28.98 3.90
C GLY A 99 -20.67 28.25 5.15
N THR A 100 -21.77 27.50 5.03
CA THR A 100 -22.35 26.77 6.16
C THR A 100 -21.43 25.61 6.58
N TRP A 101 -21.15 25.53 7.87
CA TRP A 101 -20.40 24.43 8.47
C TRP A 101 -21.31 23.24 8.74
N VAL A 102 -20.80 22.05 8.45
CA VAL A 102 -21.49 20.78 8.69
C VAL A 102 -20.55 19.79 9.38
N GLU A 103 -21.12 18.97 10.23
CA GLU A 103 -20.45 17.79 10.74
C GLU A 103 -20.69 16.62 9.81
N TRP A 104 -19.71 15.75 9.71
CA TRP A 104 -19.81 14.57 8.88
C TRP A 104 -19.09 13.39 9.52
N SER A 105 -19.54 12.19 9.19
CA SER A 105 -18.86 10.96 9.54
C SER A 105 -18.97 9.94 8.42
N ALA A 106 -18.00 9.04 8.35
CA ALA A 106 -18.05 7.89 7.45
C ALA A 106 -17.74 6.61 8.22
N ILE A 107 -18.58 5.62 8.06
CA ILE A 107 -18.43 4.32 8.72
C ILE A 107 -18.23 3.26 7.67
N ARG A 108 -17.10 2.53 7.78
CA ARG A 108 -16.76 1.46 6.84
C ARG A 108 -17.80 0.34 6.91
N GLN A 109 -18.30 -0.06 5.76
CA GLN A 109 -19.26 -1.15 5.60
C GLN A 109 -18.58 -2.44 5.13
N SER A 110 -17.64 -2.31 4.20
CA SER A 110 -16.86 -3.43 3.69
C SER A 110 -15.41 -3.02 3.52
N GLU A 111 -14.52 -3.98 3.73
CA GLU A 111 -13.12 -3.86 3.34
C GLU A 111 -13.02 -3.74 1.82
N PRO A 112 -11.91 -3.16 1.30
CA PRO A 112 -11.71 -3.14 -0.13
C PRO A 112 -11.84 -4.59 -0.63
N GLU A 113 -12.61 -4.79 -1.70
CA GLU A 113 -12.40 -6.00 -2.48
C GLU A 113 -10.92 -5.96 -2.85
N GLU A 114 -10.13 -6.77 -2.16
CA GLU A 114 -8.84 -7.11 -2.69
C GLU A 114 -9.17 -7.61 -4.09
N GLU A 115 -8.79 -6.85 -5.13
CA GLU A 115 -8.51 -7.50 -6.38
C GLU A 115 -7.55 -8.61 -5.95
N SER A 116 -8.11 -9.77 -5.71
CA SER A 116 -7.32 -10.96 -5.67
C SER A 116 -6.68 -10.92 -7.04
N PHE A 117 -5.46 -10.39 -7.13
CA PHE A 117 -4.54 -10.93 -8.08
C PHE A 117 -4.60 -12.42 -7.70
N ALA A 118 -5.57 -13.11 -8.29
CA ALA A 118 -5.49 -14.53 -8.38
C ALA A 118 -4.10 -14.67 -8.99
N TYR A 119 -3.15 -14.91 -8.12
CA TYR A 119 -1.88 -15.46 -8.53
C TYR A 119 -2.34 -16.66 -9.32
N GLN A 120 -2.51 -16.42 -10.63
CA GLN A 120 -2.64 -17.51 -11.55
C GLN A 120 -1.34 -18.23 -11.30
N ALA A 121 -1.42 -19.20 -10.42
CA ALA A 121 -0.39 -20.17 -10.26
C ALA A 121 -0.13 -20.59 -11.69
N GLN A 122 0.91 -19.99 -12.28
CA GLN A 122 1.39 -20.46 -13.56
C GLN A 122 1.51 -21.95 -13.33
N PRO A 123 0.77 -22.79 -14.08
CA PRO A 123 0.79 -24.21 -13.85
C PRO A 123 2.24 -24.59 -13.87
N ASP A 124 2.76 -24.97 -12.71
CA ASP A 124 4.09 -25.52 -12.51
C ASP A 124 5.13 -24.99 -13.51
N SER A 125 5.53 -23.72 -13.38
CA SER A 125 6.96 -23.48 -13.53
C SER A 125 7.55 -24.38 -12.46
N VAL A 126 8.14 -25.50 -12.89
CA VAL A 126 8.82 -26.47 -12.07
C VAL A 126 9.42 -25.71 -10.90
N GLN A 127 8.82 -25.84 -9.70
CA GLN A 127 9.43 -25.27 -8.52
C GLN A 127 10.76 -25.98 -8.48
N GLY A 128 11.81 -25.27 -8.94
CA GLY A 128 13.13 -25.83 -8.95
C GLY A 128 13.36 -26.35 -7.55
N GLU A 129 13.75 -27.62 -7.44
CA GLU A 129 14.08 -28.24 -6.17
C GLU A 129 14.81 -27.24 -5.30
N ILE A 130 14.31 -27.02 -4.06
CA ILE A 130 14.92 -26.03 -3.15
C ILE A 130 16.37 -26.46 -2.96
N MET A 131 17.27 -25.74 -3.59
CA MET A 131 18.71 -26.05 -3.50
C MET A 131 19.24 -25.60 -2.15
N TYR A 132 19.92 -26.48 -1.48
CA TYR A 132 20.61 -26.17 -0.23
C TYR A 132 22.01 -25.60 -0.53
N PRO A 133 22.45 -24.52 0.13
CA PRO A 133 21.86 -23.68 1.17
C PRO A 133 21.25 -22.35 0.67
N PHE A 134 20.38 -22.31 -0.29
CA PHE A 134 19.71 -21.09 -0.82
C PHE A 134 20.62 -20.07 -1.51
N VAL A 135 21.71 -20.49 -2.08
CA VAL A 135 22.65 -19.63 -2.81
C VAL A 135 22.71 -20.02 -4.29
N ALA A 136 23.22 -19.12 -5.14
CA ALA A 136 23.28 -19.30 -6.58
C ALA A 136 23.96 -20.63 -7.05
N TYR A 137 24.76 -21.22 -6.20
CA TYR A 137 25.47 -22.47 -6.45
C TYR A 137 25.06 -23.58 -5.48
N GLY A 138 23.82 -23.53 -5.00
CA GLY A 138 23.28 -24.54 -4.10
C GLY A 138 23.28 -25.94 -4.71
N ASN A 139 23.27 -26.97 -3.88
CA ASN A 139 23.17 -28.36 -4.28
C ASN A 139 21.79 -28.90 -3.94
N VAL A 140 21.27 -29.82 -4.74
CA VAL A 140 19.99 -30.51 -4.49
C VAL A 140 20.04 -31.29 -3.17
N GLU A 141 21.18 -31.87 -2.89
CA GLU A 141 21.46 -32.60 -1.63
C GLU A 141 22.55 -31.89 -0.85
N ARG A 142 22.54 -32.06 0.47
CA ARG A 142 23.61 -31.52 1.34
C ARG A 142 24.94 -32.16 0.92
N PRO A 143 25.96 -31.36 0.53
CA PRO A 143 27.24 -31.91 0.15
C PRO A 143 27.85 -32.73 1.28
N ALA A 144 28.37 -33.88 0.94
CA ALA A 144 29.14 -34.68 1.90
C ALA A 144 30.43 -33.94 2.25
N GLN A 145 30.80 -34.00 3.52
CA GLN A 145 32.06 -33.45 3.98
C GLN A 145 33.23 -34.25 3.39
N ARG A 146 34.08 -33.57 2.63
CA ARG A 146 35.26 -34.17 2.00
C ARG A 146 36.46 -33.24 2.10
N ALA A 147 37.65 -33.78 2.12
CA ALA A 147 38.87 -33.00 2.02
C ALA A 147 38.98 -32.47 0.58
N VAL A 148 39.30 -31.22 0.45
CA VAL A 148 39.54 -30.55 -0.85
C VAL A 148 40.94 -29.94 -0.79
N TRP A 149 41.72 -30.22 -1.80
CA TRP A 149 43.04 -29.64 -2.00
C TRP A 149 42.94 -28.61 -3.11
N PHE A 150 43.49 -27.42 -2.89
CA PHE A 150 43.56 -26.35 -3.89
C PHE A 150 45.01 -26.22 -4.31
N GLU A 151 45.29 -26.41 -5.59
CA GLU A 151 46.62 -26.26 -6.18
C GLU A 151 46.67 -24.98 -7.01
N GLY A 152 47.81 -24.26 -6.98
CA GLY A 152 48.06 -23.08 -7.77
C GLY A 152 47.08 -21.93 -7.50
N ALA A 153 46.51 -21.87 -6.32
CA ALA A 153 45.51 -20.87 -5.97
C ALA A 153 46.15 -19.49 -5.69
N THR A 154 45.41 -18.45 -5.95
CA THR A 154 45.74 -17.10 -5.46
C THR A 154 44.96 -16.87 -4.15
N VAL A 155 45.71 -16.70 -3.07
CA VAL A 155 45.12 -16.48 -1.74
C VAL A 155 45.29 -15.03 -1.31
N TRP A 156 44.16 -14.38 -0.97
CA TRP A 156 44.16 -13.07 -0.35
C TRP A 156 44.09 -13.23 1.16
N THR A 157 45.21 -12.95 1.85
CA THR A 157 45.35 -13.25 3.27
C THR A 157 44.65 -12.25 4.20
N CYS A 158 44.34 -11.05 3.69
CA CYS A 158 43.87 -9.92 4.50
C CYS A 158 44.83 -9.50 5.62
N GLU A 159 46.10 -9.94 5.56
CA GLU A 159 47.17 -9.64 6.49
C GLU A 159 48.35 -8.92 5.79
N ALA A 160 49.47 -8.70 6.51
CA ALA A 160 50.60 -8.00 6.00
C ALA A 160 51.25 -8.68 4.76
N SER A 161 51.08 -10.02 4.64
CA SER A 161 51.52 -10.80 3.47
C SER A 161 50.69 -10.52 2.20
N GLY A 162 49.52 -9.91 2.34
CA GLY A 162 48.68 -9.46 1.23
C GLY A 162 48.21 -10.61 0.36
N LYS A 163 48.73 -10.70 -0.85
CA LYS A 163 48.36 -11.66 -1.90
C LYS A 163 49.46 -12.70 -2.05
N LEU A 164 49.09 -14.00 -1.92
CA LEU A 164 49.96 -15.13 -2.24
C LEU A 164 49.50 -15.74 -3.57
N GLU A 165 50.42 -15.89 -4.51
CA GLU A 165 50.19 -16.53 -5.81
C GLU A 165 50.73 -17.94 -5.80
N GLN A 166 50.06 -18.87 -6.51
CA GLN A 166 50.47 -20.29 -6.60
C GLN A 166 50.65 -20.94 -5.25
N ALA A 167 49.70 -20.70 -4.34
CA ALA A 167 49.69 -21.35 -3.04
C ALA A 167 49.12 -22.78 -3.16
N ASP A 168 49.76 -23.72 -2.48
CA ASP A 168 49.37 -25.14 -2.38
C ASP A 168 48.98 -25.50 -0.96
#